data_1027078d533d40d0cbd280d47e180d2f
#
_entry.id   1027078d533d40d0cbd280d47e180d2f
#
_cell.length_a   1.000
_cell.length_b   1.000
_cell.length_c   1.000
_cell.angle_alpha   90.00
_cell.angle_beta   90.00
_cell.angle_gamma   90.00
#
_symmetry.space_group_name_H-M   'P 1'
#
loop_
_entity.id
_entity.type
_entity.pdbx_description
1 polymer ?
#
loop_
_entity_poly.entity_id
_entity_poly.type
_entity_poly.pdbx_seq_one_letter_code
_entity_poly.pdbx_strand_id
1 'polypeptide(L)'
;MKKLFLIRFSVAAFFCLLCVLPALAVNIKIKGAVKDKLSKEPLIGATIRLLGTQAGAVTDMEGNFELNSMGVLEGMYDIEIKYVGYKTEVRRKVRVENGKLVILNLELETDAQELADVVVVAKKNRENENMLLLEQQKAVIAVQSVGVRELSRKGVSDAEGAVTKVAGV
;
A
#
# COMPACT_ATOMS: atom_id res chain seq x y z
N MET A 1 -0.85 60.70 -42.22
CA MET A 1 -1.70 59.96 -41.27
C MET A 1 -2.24 58.66 -41.85
N LYS A 2 -2.71 58.58 -43.08
CA LYS A 2 -3.28 57.35 -43.68
C LYS A 2 -2.30 56.17 -43.81
N LYS A 3 -1.01 56.42 -44.12
CA LYS A 3 0.01 55.36 -44.26
C LYS A 3 0.33 54.64 -42.91
N LEU A 4 0.33 55.39 -41.83
CA LEU A 4 0.61 54.83 -40.50
C LEU A 4 -0.56 53.93 -39.98
N PHE A 5 -1.77 54.27 -40.39
CA PHE A 5 -2.95 53.47 -40.07
C PHE A 5 -2.98 52.15 -40.83
N LEU A 6 -2.61 52.16 -42.11
CA LEU A 6 -2.47 50.93 -42.94
C LEU A 6 -1.41 49.98 -42.42
N ILE A 7 -0.27 50.48 -41.96
CA ILE A 7 0.81 49.65 -41.38
C ILE A 7 0.33 49.03 -40.08
N ARG A 8 -0.33 49.76 -39.20
CA ARG A 8 -0.90 49.24 -37.95
C ARG A 8 -1.97 48.17 -38.18
N PHE A 9 -2.80 48.36 -39.18
CA PHE A 9 -3.83 47.39 -39.56
C PHE A 9 -3.21 46.11 -40.15
N SER A 10 -2.17 46.24 -40.99
CA SER A 10 -1.43 45.11 -41.55
C SER A 10 -0.72 44.30 -40.50
N VAL A 11 -0.10 44.94 -39.51
CA VAL A 11 0.58 44.25 -38.39
C VAL A 11 -0.44 43.54 -37.49
N ALA A 12 -1.58 44.14 -37.22
CA ALA A 12 -2.64 43.49 -36.42
C ALA A 12 -3.25 42.30 -37.18
N ALA A 13 -3.49 42.40 -38.49
CA ALA A 13 -3.95 41.29 -39.31
C ALA A 13 -2.95 40.14 -39.39
N PHE A 14 -1.64 40.45 -39.47
CA PHE A 14 -0.58 39.46 -39.48
C PHE A 14 -0.46 38.75 -38.12
N PHE A 15 -0.62 39.47 -37.00
CA PHE A 15 -0.62 38.91 -35.65
C PHE A 15 -1.85 38.03 -35.40
N CYS A 16 -3.01 38.39 -35.93
CA CYS A 16 -4.22 37.59 -35.88
C CYS A 16 -4.10 36.29 -36.68
N LEU A 17 -3.40 36.31 -37.83
CA LEU A 17 -3.13 35.13 -38.65
C LEU A 17 -2.20 34.14 -37.98
N LEU A 18 -1.25 34.61 -37.14
CA LEU A 18 -0.37 33.74 -36.37
C LEU A 18 -1.10 32.97 -35.24
N CYS A 19 -2.23 33.47 -34.74
CA CYS A 19 -3.01 32.83 -33.69
C CYS A 19 -3.88 31.65 -34.16
N VAL A 20 -4.00 31.42 -35.47
CA VAL A 20 -4.81 30.32 -36.05
C VAL A 20 -3.92 29.13 -36.44
N LEU A 21 -2.87 28.86 -35.68
CA LEU A 21 -2.20 27.56 -35.79
C LEU A 21 -3.13 26.49 -35.18
N PRO A 22 -3.65 25.55 -35.98
CA PRO A 22 -4.46 24.47 -35.42
C PRO A 22 -3.56 23.69 -34.48
N ALA A 23 -3.92 23.65 -33.20
CA ALA A 23 -3.34 22.70 -32.28
C ALA A 23 -3.68 21.30 -32.82
N LEU A 24 -2.72 20.65 -33.47
CA LEU A 24 -2.84 19.26 -33.88
C LEU A 24 -2.97 18.44 -32.61
N ALA A 25 -4.21 18.16 -32.21
CA ALA A 25 -4.50 17.30 -31.10
C ALA A 25 -4.07 15.88 -31.46
N VAL A 26 -2.86 15.50 -31.02
CA VAL A 26 -2.35 14.15 -31.14
C VAL A 26 -3.20 13.26 -30.23
N ASN A 27 -3.87 12.28 -30.82
CA ASN A 27 -4.72 11.33 -30.09
C ASN A 27 -4.06 9.95 -30.14
N ILE A 28 -3.64 9.46 -29.00
CA ILE A 28 -3.09 8.12 -28.86
C ILE A 28 -4.17 7.17 -28.34
N LYS A 29 -4.12 5.92 -28.81
CA LYS A 29 -5.00 4.83 -28.37
C LYS A 29 -4.18 3.61 -28.04
N ILE A 30 -4.26 3.16 -26.78
CA ILE A 30 -3.64 1.92 -26.32
C ILE A 30 -4.75 1.06 -25.74
N LYS A 31 -4.90 -0.17 -26.24
CA LYS A 31 -5.86 -1.16 -25.72
C LYS A 31 -5.13 -2.41 -25.33
N GLY A 32 -5.75 -3.21 -24.49
CA GLY A 32 -5.20 -4.51 -24.15
C GLY A 32 -5.95 -5.19 -23.03
N ALA A 33 -5.37 -6.28 -22.54
CA ALA A 33 -5.90 -7.01 -21.41
C ALA A 33 -4.79 -7.27 -20.38
N VAL A 34 -5.17 -7.27 -19.10
CA VAL A 34 -4.29 -7.63 -17.99
C VAL A 34 -4.82 -8.89 -17.34
N LYS A 35 -3.96 -9.90 -17.20
CA LYS A 35 -4.31 -11.20 -16.64
C LYS A 35 -3.29 -11.64 -15.60
N ASP A 36 -3.69 -12.54 -14.73
CA ASP A 36 -2.78 -13.26 -13.87
C ASP A 36 -1.90 -14.19 -14.69
N LYS A 37 -0.63 -14.25 -14.38
CA LYS A 37 0.35 -15.05 -15.12
C LYS A 37 0.13 -16.55 -14.94
N LEU A 38 -0.33 -16.99 -13.78
CA LEU A 38 -0.51 -18.40 -13.43
C LEU A 38 -1.93 -18.88 -13.73
N SER A 39 -2.95 -18.21 -13.18
CA SER A 39 -4.35 -18.64 -13.34
C SER A 39 -4.95 -18.23 -14.69
N LYS A 40 -4.33 -17.25 -15.38
CA LYS A 40 -4.86 -16.61 -16.60
C LYS A 40 -6.19 -15.89 -16.42
N GLU A 41 -6.61 -15.71 -15.18
CA GLU A 41 -7.81 -14.95 -14.83
C GLU A 41 -7.63 -13.44 -15.11
N PRO A 42 -8.71 -12.76 -15.55
CA PRO A 42 -8.65 -11.31 -15.77
C PRO A 42 -8.47 -10.55 -14.47
N LEU A 43 -7.59 -9.57 -14.46
CA LEU A 43 -7.36 -8.69 -13.30
C LEU A 43 -8.22 -7.43 -13.41
N ILE A 44 -9.28 -7.37 -12.62
CA ILE A 44 -10.26 -6.29 -12.59
C ILE A 44 -9.73 -5.14 -11.71
N GLY A 45 -9.73 -3.91 -12.23
CA GLY A 45 -9.27 -2.75 -11.46
C GLY A 45 -7.74 -2.54 -11.45
N ALA A 46 -7.00 -3.25 -12.30
CA ALA A 46 -5.59 -2.99 -12.49
C ALA A 46 -5.39 -1.59 -13.11
N THR A 47 -4.42 -0.85 -12.61
CA THR A 47 -4.11 0.52 -13.05
C THR A 47 -2.99 0.51 -14.06
N ILE A 48 -3.20 1.14 -15.21
CA ILE A 48 -2.23 1.32 -16.29
C ILE A 48 -1.87 2.79 -16.39
N ARG A 49 -0.59 3.13 -16.38
CA ARG A 49 -0.11 4.52 -16.47
C ARG A 49 0.98 4.65 -17.54
N LEU A 50 0.85 5.66 -18.36
CA LEU A 50 1.90 6.05 -19.31
C LEU A 50 2.89 6.96 -18.58
N LEU A 51 4.10 6.48 -18.28
CA LEU A 51 5.09 7.20 -17.49
C LEU A 51 5.55 8.46 -18.23
N GLY A 52 5.74 9.54 -17.45
CA GLY A 52 6.07 10.86 -18.01
C GLY A 52 4.88 11.66 -18.52
N THR A 53 3.65 11.12 -18.37
CA THR A 53 2.41 11.79 -18.74
C THR A 53 1.37 11.65 -17.62
N GLN A 54 0.21 12.29 -17.80
CA GLN A 54 -0.95 12.09 -16.92
C GLN A 54 -1.93 11.05 -17.47
N ALA A 55 -1.60 10.41 -18.58
CA ALA A 55 -2.46 9.42 -19.22
C ALA A 55 -2.46 8.11 -18.44
N GLY A 56 -3.65 7.58 -18.18
CA GLY A 56 -3.84 6.31 -17.51
C GLY A 56 -5.21 5.70 -17.81
N ALA A 57 -5.35 4.43 -17.47
CA ALA A 57 -6.60 3.67 -17.58
C ALA A 57 -6.67 2.65 -16.46
N VAL A 58 -7.86 2.07 -16.29
CA VAL A 58 -8.14 0.98 -15.33
C VAL A 58 -8.81 -0.15 -16.10
N THR A 59 -8.53 -1.40 -15.72
CA THR A 59 -9.15 -2.57 -16.36
C THR A 59 -10.60 -2.74 -15.94
N ASP A 60 -11.43 -3.20 -16.88
CA ASP A 60 -12.84 -3.55 -16.71
C ASP A 60 -13.03 -4.96 -16.08
N MET A 61 -14.27 -5.47 -16.08
CA MET A 61 -14.64 -6.78 -15.52
C MET A 61 -14.02 -7.95 -16.28
N GLU A 62 -13.69 -7.78 -17.53
CA GLU A 62 -13.02 -8.76 -18.39
C GLU A 62 -11.49 -8.60 -18.38
N GLY A 63 -10.97 -7.65 -17.56
CA GLY A 63 -9.56 -7.33 -17.49
C GLY A 63 -9.04 -6.52 -18.67
N ASN A 64 -9.91 -6.00 -19.54
CA ASN A 64 -9.53 -5.15 -20.67
C ASN A 64 -9.36 -3.70 -20.25
N PHE A 65 -8.50 -2.98 -20.94
CA PHE A 65 -8.32 -1.55 -20.75
C PHE A 65 -8.27 -0.80 -22.07
N GLU A 66 -8.68 0.43 -22.03
CA GLU A 66 -8.54 1.38 -23.13
C GLU A 66 -8.01 2.71 -22.61
N LEU A 67 -6.77 3.05 -23.01
CA LEU A 67 -6.13 4.32 -22.70
C LEU A 67 -6.22 5.20 -23.93
N ASN A 68 -7.05 6.25 -23.81
CA ASN A 68 -7.19 7.30 -24.80
C ASN A 68 -6.62 8.59 -24.18
N SER A 69 -5.67 9.21 -24.84
CA SER A 69 -5.11 10.48 -24.36
C SER A 69 -4.92 11.45 -25.51
N MET A 70 -5.30 12.69 -25.25
CA MET A 70 -5.05 13.83 -26.14
C MET A 70 -3.82 14.61 -25.64
N GLY A 71 -3.02 15.11 -26.57
CA GLY A 71 -1.87 15.96 -26.24
C GLY A 71 -0.60 15.20 -25.83
N VAL A 72 -0.60 13.87 -25.85
CA VAL A 72 0.62 13.07 -25.70
C VAL A 72 1.29 13.00 -27.07
N LEU A 73 2.53 13.43 -27.16
CA LEU A 73 3.31 13.40 -28.39
C LEU A 73 3.62 11.96 -28.81
N GLU A 74 3.80 11.74 -30.10
CA GLU A 74 4.32 10.46 -30.57
C GLU A 74 5.75 10.23 -30.10
N GLY A 75 6.04 8.99 -29.70
CA GLY A 75 7.35 8.66 -29.13
C GLY A 75 7.39 7.28 -28.50
N MET A 76 8.47 7.03 -27.77
CA MET A 76 8.63 5.83 -26.96
C MET A 76 8.34 6.14 -25.50
N TYR A 77 7.45 5.39 -24.91
CA TYR A 77 7.04 5.54 -23.53
C TYR A 77 7.16 4.23 -22.76
N ASP A 78 7.36 4.35 -21.46
CA ASP A 78 7.27 3.22 -20.55
C ASP A 78 5.85 3.20 -19.97
N ILE A 79 5.24 2.01 -19.92
CA ILE A 79 3.90 1.80 -19.36
C ILE A 79 4.06 1.01 -18.08
N GLU A 80 3.59 1.60 -16.99
CA GLU A 80 3.56 0.99 -15.67
C GLU A 80 2.18 0.38 -15.41
N ILE A 81 2.16 -0.86 -14.93
CA ILE A 81 0.96 -1.58 -14.56
C ILE A 81 1.06 -1.95 -13.09
N LYS A 82 0.02 -1.59 -12.32
CA LYS A 82 -0.08 -1.88 -10.89
C LYS A 82 -1.41 -2.55 -10.55
N TYR A 83 -1.33 -3.56 -9.71
CA TYR A 83 -2.49 -4.19 -9.11
C TYR A 83 -2.16 -4.64 -7.69
N VAL A 84 -3.14 -4.57 -6.77
CA VAL A 84 -2.93 -4.91 -5.36
C VAL A 84 -2.59 -6.40 -5.24
N GLY A 85 -1.51 -6.74 -4.50
CA GLY A 85 -1.03 -8.11 -4.35
C GLY A 85 -0.22 -8.66 -5.53
N TYR A 86 0.15 -7.80 -6.49
CA TYR A 86 0.95 -8.18 -7.65
C TYR A 86 2.19 -7.31 -7.79
N LYS A 87 3.24 -7.88 -8.34
CA LYS A 87 4.46 -7.13 -8.68
C LYS A 87 4.15 -6.08 -9.74
N THR A 88 4.66 -4.88 -9.52
CA THR A 88 4.57 -3.82 -10.53
C THR A 88 5.31 -4.23 -11.80
N GLU A 89 4.62 -4.28 -12.92
CA GLU A 89 5.21 -4.54 -14.24
C GLU A 89 5.43 -3.23 -14.98
N VAL A 90 6.60 -3.10 -15.64
CA VAL A 90 6.91 -1.95 -16.48
C VAL A 90 7.26 -2.42 -17.88
N ARG A 91 6.39 -2.16 -18.82
CA ARG A 91 6.62 -2.40 -20.24
C ARG A 91 7.36 -1.22 -20.85
N ARG A 92 8.65 -1.42 -21.13
CA ARG A 92 9.53 -0.35 -21.61
C ARG A 92 9.46 -0.17 -23.10
N LYS A 93 9.71 1.09 -23.55
CA LYS A 93 9.90 1.48 -24.96
C LYS A 93 8.70 1.09 -25.85
N VAL A 94 7.48 1.27 -25.35
CA VAL A 94 6.29 1.13 -26.18
C VAL A 94 6.20 2.30 -27.14
N ARG A 95 6.21 2.01 -28.43
CA ARG A 95 6.09 3.03 -29.47
C ARG A 95 4.65 3.45 -29.62
N VAL A 96 4.40 4.72 -29.40
CA VAL A 96 3.09 5.34 -29.54
C VAL A 96 3.12 6.30 -30.70
N GLU A 97 2.21 6.13 -31.65
CA GLU A 97 2.09 6.95 -32.85
C GLU A 97 0.69 7.54 -32.94
N ASN A 98 0.59 8.74 -33.52
CA ASN A 98 -0.68 9.43 -33.68
C ASN A 98 -1.65 8.64 -34.56
N GLY A 99 -2.88 8.45 -34.04
CA GLY A 99 -3.94 7.75 -34.74
C GLY A 99 -3.76 6.23 -34.86
N LYS A 100 -2.65 5.67 -34.40
CA LYS A 100 -2.44 4.21 -34.40
C LYS A 100 -2.90 3.58 -33.08
N LEU A 101 -3.53 2.41 -33.19
CA LEU A 101 -3.89 1.58 -32.06
C LEU A 101 -2.72 0.70 -31.67
N VAL A 102 -2.29 0.79 -30.42
CA VAL A 102 -1.30 -0.12 -29.82
C VAL A 102 -2.05 -1.15 -29.00
N ILE A 103 -1.80 -2.45 -29.24
CA ILE A 103 -2.41 -3.54 -28.47
C ILE A 103 -1.38 -4.14 -27.54
N LEU A 104 -1.67 -4.19 -26.24
CA LEU A 104 -0.79 -4.70 -25.20
C LEU A 104 -1.53 -5.73 -24.32
N ASN A 105 -1.17 -6.99 -24.47
CA ASN A 105 -1.62 -8.04 -23.55
C ASN A 105 -0.53 -8.24 -22.49
N LEU A 106 -0.92 -8.10 -21.23
CA LEU A 106 -0.02 -8.05 -20.08
C LEU A 106 -0.37 -9.15 -19.09
N GLU A 107 0.65 -9.76 -18.51
CA GLU A 107 0.50 -10.77 -17.47
C GLU A 107 1.25 -10.29 -16.22
N LEU A 108 0.55 -10.22 -15.09
CA LEU A 108 1.15 -9.86 -13.81
C LEU A 108 1.45 -11.10 -12.98
N GLU A 109 2.54 -11.05 -12.25
CA GLU A 109 2.95 -12.07 -11.30
C GLU A 109 2.58 -11.63 -9.88
N THR A 110 1.98 -12.54 -9.11
CA THR A 110 1.62 -12.30 -7.72
C THR A 110 2.86 -11.93 -6.90
N ASP A 111 2.76 -10.91 -6.07
CA ASP A 111 3.82 -10.55 -5.13
C ASP A 111 3.69 -11.42 -3.86
N ALA A 112 4.29 -12.62 -3.91
CA ALA A 112 4.27 -13.55 -2.79
C ALA A 112 5.00 -13.04 -1.54
N GLN A 113 5.71 -11.90 -1.62
CA GLN A 113 6.39 -11.32 -0.47
C GLN A 113 5.46 -10.56 0.48
N GLU A 114 4.29 -10.13 0.04
CA GLU A 114 3.32 -9.45 0.92
C GLU A 114 2.56 -10.42 1.85
N LEU A 115 2.62 -11.74 1.57
CA LEU A 115 2.03 -12.79 2.40
C LEU A 115 3.10 -13.61 3.17
N ALA A 116 4.37 -13.29 3.06
CA ALA A 116 5.40 -13.87 3.89
C ALA A 116 5.22 -13.32 5.32
N ASP A 117 4.26 -13.96 6.01
CA ASP A 117 4.30 -14.23 7.42
C ASP A 117 4.83 -13.06 8.27
N VAL A 118 3.91 -12.21 8.71
CA VAL A 118 4.04 -11.72 10.06
C VAL A 118 3.82 -12.94 10.97
N VAL A 119 4.79 -13.85 11.01
CA VAL A 119 5.00 -14.69 12.17
C VAL A 119 5.28 -13.71 13.29
N VAL A 120 4.23 -13.30 13.98
CA VAL A 120 4.34 -12.79 15.33
C VAL A 120 4.94 -13.96 16.12
N VAL A 121 6.27 -14.05 16.08
CA VAL A 121 7.00 -14.81 17.08
C VAL A 121 6.74 -14.03 18.37
N ALA A 122 5.63 -14.36 19.02
CA ALA A 122 5.46 -14.09 20.43
C ALA A 122 6.64 -14.82 21.08
N LYS A 123 7.75 -14.11 21.24
CA LYS A 123 8.86 -14.54 22.06
C LYS A 123 8.26 -14.61 23.45
N LYS A 124 7.72 -15.82 23.77
CA LYS A 124 7.26 -16.12 25.12
C LYS A 124 8.47 -15.85 26.00
N ASN A 125 8.44 -14.71 26.68
CA ASN A 125 9.54 -14.25 27.53
C ASN A 125 9.49 -15.15 28.77
N ARG A 126 10.06 -16.35 28.65
CA ARG A 126 10.16 -17.33 29.74
C ARG A 126 10.88 -16.77 30.97
N GLU A 127 11.67 -15.74 30.78
CA GLU A 127 12.33 -15.04 31.88
C GLU A 127 11.33 -14.32 32.78
N ASN A 128 10.27 -13.69 32.22
CA ASN A 128 9.24 -13.02 33.03
C ASN A 128 8.32 -14.00 33.74
N GLU A 129 7.99 -15.15 33.12
CA GLU A 129 7.20 -16.19 33.81
C GLU A 129 7.98 -16.79 34.99
N ASN A 130 9.27 -17.04 34.83
CA ASN A 130 10.10 -17.54 35.90
C ASN A 130 10.27 -16.51 37.05
N MET A 131 10.35 -15.22 36.72
CA MET A 131 10.41 -14.15 37.72
C MET A 131 9.08 -14.07 38.51
N LEU A 132 7.94 -14.14 37.85
CA LEU A 132 6.63 -14.13 38.51
C LEU A 132 6.42 -15.36 39.42
N LEU A 133 6.86 -16.54 38.99
CA LEU A 133 6.81 -17.75 39.81
C LEU A 133 7.72 -17.67 41.04
N LEU A 134 8.91 -17.09 40.88
CA LEU A 134 9.83 -16.86 41.99
C LEU A 134 9.33 -15.81 42.99
N GLU A 135 8.62 -14.76 42.51
CA GLU A 135 7.97 -13.78 43.40
C GLU A 135 6.80 -14.39 44.14
N GLN A 136 5.98 -15.22 43.49
CA GLN A 136 4.89 -15.92 44.13
C GLN A 136 5.39 -16.91 45.19
N GLN A 137 6.45 -17.65 44.89
CA GLN A 137 7.07 -18.58 45.91
C GLN A 137 7.63 -17.82 47.09
N LYS A 138 8.32 -16.70 46.88
CA LYS A 138 8.84 -15.84 47.95
C LYS A 138 7.71 -15.24 48.79
N ALA A 139 6.61 -14.82 48.20
CA ALA A 139 5.43 -14.30 48.91
C ALA A 139 4.80 -15.36 49.83
N VAL A 140 4.65 -16.60 49.34
CA VAL A 140 4.10 -17.71 50.14
C VAL A 140 5.03 -18.04 51.33
N ILE A 141 6.34 -18.09 51.11
CA ILE A 141 7.33 -18.37 52.19
C ILE A 141 7.31 -17.23 53.22
N ALA A 142 7.19 -15.97 52.76
CA ALA A 142 7.15 -14.84 53.69
C ALA A 142 5.89 -14.86 54.56
N VAL A 143 4.72 -15.21 54.00
CA VAL A 143 3.47 -15.34 54.78
C VAL A 143 3.58 -16.46 55.81
N GLN A 144 4.12 -17.61 55.48
CA GLN A 144 4.33 -18.69 56.43
C GLN A 144 5.30 -18.33 57.55
N SER A 145 6.39 -17.64 57.25
CA SER A 145 7.40 -17.26 58.26
C SER A 145 6.87 -16.20 59.24
N VAL A 146 6.00 -15.30 58.75
CA VAL A 146 5.33 -14.29 59.60
C VAL A 146 4.33 -14.97 60.54
N GLY A 147 3.53 -15.90 60.03
CA GLY A 147 2.57 -16.63 60.82
C GLY A 147 3.23 -17.43 61.99
N VAL A 148 4.30 -18.12 61.73
CA VAL A 148 5.02 -18.89 62.78
C VAL A 148 5.66 -17.96 63.82
N ARG A 149 6.27 -16.86 63.42
CA ARG A 149 6.84 -15.88 64.35
C ARG A 149 5.80 -15.17 65.19
N GLU A 150 4.65 -14.89 64.65
CA GLU A 150 3.58 -14.21 65.34
C GLU A 150 2.90 -15.14 66.36
N LEU A 151 2.72 -16.42 66.02
CA LEU A 151 2.23 -17.45 66.94
C LEU A 151 3.21 -17.65 68.13
N SER A 152 4.49 -17.72 67.87
CA SER A 152 5.52 -17.83 68.93
C SER A 152 5.56 -16.62 69.86
N ARG A 153 5.29 -15.44 69.33
CA ARG A 153 5.30 -14.17 70.09
C ARG A 153 4.09 -14.00 71.00
N LYS A 154 2.95 -14.62 70.60
CA LYS A 154 1.69 -14.55 71.39
C LYS A 154 1.58 -15.64 72.47
N GLY A 155 2.64 -16.43 72.67
CA GLY A 155 2.71 -17.40 73.73
C GLY A 155 1.73 -18.59 73.64
N VAL A 156 1.32 -18.91 72.41
CA VAL A 156 0.43 -20.05 72.14
C VAL A 156 1.28 -21.27 71.96
N SER A 157 1.29 -22.17 72.91
CA SER A 157 2.14 -23.35 72.96
C SER A 157 1.52 -24.63 72.41
N ASP A 158 0.22 -24.59 72.08
CA ASP A 158 -0.51 -25.72 71.53
C ASP A 158 -1.41 -25.37 70.34
N ALA A 159 -1.73 -26.38 69.55
CA ALA A 159 -2.44 -26.21 68.30
C ALA A 159 -3.91 -25.76 68.52
N GLU A 160 -4.51 -26.09 69.63
CA GLU A 160 -5.90 -25.74 69.96
C GLU A 160 -6.06 -24.25 70.27
N GLY A 161 -5.10 -23.66 70.96
CA GLY A 161 -5.07 -22.23 71.25
C GLY A 161 -4.78 -21.37 70.01
N ALA A 162 -4.13 -21.95 68.99
CA ALA A 162 -3.87 -21.23 67.72
C ALA A 162 -5.13 -21.07 66.87
N VAL A 163 -5.99 -22.06 66.82
CA VAL A 163 -7.21 -22.06 65.99
C VAL A 163 -8.24 -21.04 66.52
N THR A 164 -8.42 -20.94 67.84
CA THR A 164 -9.36 -19.98 68.43
C THR A 164 -8.91 -18.53 68.30
N LYS A 165 -7.59 -18.29 68.11
CA LYS A 165 -7.07 -16.91 68.00
C LYS A 165 -6.99 -16.41 66.58
N VAL A 166 -7.00 -17.33 65.60
CA VAL A 166 -6.99 -17.00 64.16
C VAL A 166 -8.43 -16.90 63.60
N ALA A 167 -9.37 -17.60 64.20
CA ALA A 167 -10.77 -17.59 63.75
C ALA A 167 -11.57 -16.34 64.10
N GLY A 168 -10.98 -15.27 64.61
CA GLY A 168 -11.54 -13.90 64.65
C GLY A 168 -13.05 -13.77 64.83
N VAL A 169 -13.66 -14.58 65.67
CA VAL A 169 -15.06 -14.48 66.03
C VAL A 169 -15.15 -14.07 67.51
#